data_9baa228f379f548775a5a9e90d4ffc68
#
_entry.id   9baa228f379f548775a5a9e90d4ffc68
#
_cell.length_a   1.000
_cell.length_b   1.000
_cell.length_c   1.000
_cell.angle_alpha   90.00
_cell.angle_beta   90.00
_cell.angle_gamma   90.00
#
_symmetry.space_group_name_H-M   'P 1'
#
loop_
_entity.id
_entity.type
_entity.pdbx_description
1 polymer ?
#
loop_
_entity_poly.entity_id
_entity_poly.type
_entity_poly.pdbx_seq_one_letter_code
_entity_poly.pdbx_strand_id
1 'polypeptide(L)' 'MEINIIKENETSVVAIAGRLDTVTAPELEAAVKPYINNGASIVFDCEKLEYISSAGLRVVLSTHKLLAACAGQF' A
#
# COMPACT_ATOMS: atom_id res chain seq x y z
N MET A 1 1.35 10.70 -9.06
CA MET A 1 1.03 10.15 -7.73
C MET A 1 2.21 10.33 -6.80
N GLU A 2 1.97 10.70 -5.58
CA GLU A 2 3.01 10.77 -4.56
C GLU A 2 2.78 9.68 -3.53
N ILE A 3 3.86 9.06 -3.09
CA ILE A 3 3.84 8.01 -2.07
C ILE A 3 4.82 8.40 -0.98
N ASN A 4 4.33 8.51 0.26
CA ASN A 4 5.18 8.76 1.43
C ASN A 4 4.98 7.63 2.41
N ILE A 5 6.06 7.00 2.84
CA ILE A 5 5.99 5.89 3.77
C ILE A 5 6.74 6.25 5.05
N ILE A 6 6.03 6.14 6.16
CA ILE A 6 6.60 6.36 7.49
C ILE A 6 6.48 5.05 8.25
N LYS A 7 7.60 4.53 8.72
CA LYS A 7 7.61 3.29 9.49
C LYS A 7 7.81 3.61 10.97
N GLU A 8 6.89 3.11 11.81
CA GLU A 8 6.98 3.21 13.25
C GLU A 8 6.83 1.81 13.84
N ASN A 9 7.90 1.27 14.43
CA ASN A 9 7.94 -0.11 14.92
C ASN A 9 7.61 -1.07 13.77
N GLU A 10 6.55 -1.87 13.92
CA GLU A 10 6.13 -2.83 12.90
C GLU A 10 5.03 -2.27 11.99
N THR A 11 4.66 -1.01 12.16
CA THR A 11 3.60 -0.39 11.37
C THR A 11 4.19 0.56 10.34
N SER A 12 3.78 0.40 9.08
CA SER A 12 4.13 1.30 7.99
C SER A 12 2.89 2.05 7.55
N VAL A 13 2.94 3.37 7.60
CA VAL A 13 1.85 4.22 7.10
C VAL A 13 2.23 4.67 5.71
N VAL A 14 1.43 4.27 4.72
CA VAL A 14 1.64 4.58 3.31
C VAL A 14 0.64 5.64 2.90
N ALA A 15 1.09 6.88 2.83
CA ALA A 15 0.25 8.00 2.40
C ALA A 15 0.34 8.14 0.88
N ILE A 16 -0.81 8.11 0.23
CA ILE A 16 -0.93 8.16 -1.22
C ILE A 16 -1.67 9.43 -1.62
N ALA A 17 -1.09 10.20 -2.52
CA ALA A 17 -1.72 11.43 -3.03
C ALA A 17 -1.83 11.37 -4.54
N GLY A 18 -2.94 11.87 -5.08
CA GLY A 18 -3.18 11.98 -6.51
C GLY A 18 -4.00 10.82 -7.05
N ARG A 19 -3.59 10.28 -8.19
CA ARG A 19 -4.35 9.26 -8.90
C ARG A 19 -3.64 7.90 -8.84
N LEU A 20 -4.35 6.90 -8.36
CA LEU A 20 -3.89 5.52 -8.36
C LEU A 20 -4.62 4.79 -9.50
N ASP A 21 -3.96 4.65 -10.62
CA ASP A 21 -4.53 4.08 -11.84
C ASP A 21 -3.61 3.00 -12.42
N THR A 22 -3.88 2.59 -13.66
CA THR A 22 -3.13 1.54 -14.33
C THR A 22 -1.64 1.87 -14.48
N VAL A 23 -1.31 3.16 -14.63
CA VAL A 23 0.07 3.60 -14.78
C VAL A 23 0.79 3.63 -13.44
N THR A 24 0.12 4.09 -12.38
CA THR A 24 0.73 4.30 -11.06
C THR A 24 0.63 3.09 -10.13
N ALA A 25 -0.30 2.17 -10.39
CA ALA A 25 -0.45 0.97 -9.55
C ALA A 25 0.84 0.17 -9.39
N PRO A 26 1.64 -0.07 -10.45
CA PRO A 26 2.93 -0.76 -10.29
C PRO A 26 3.91 -0.02 -9.39
N GLU A 27 3.87 1.31 -9.37
CA GLU A 27 4.71 2.12 -8.49
C GLU A 27 4.37 1.86 -7.03
N LEU A 28 3.08 1.82 -6.71
CA LEU A 28 2.63 1.53 -5.35
C LEU A 28 3.02 0.12 -4.93
N GLU A 29 2.81 -0.84 -5.81
CA GLU A 29 3.17 -2.23 -5.54
C GLU A 29 4.66 -2.37 -5.21
N ALA A 30 5.53 -1.75 -6.01
CA ALA A 30 6.96 -1.77 -5.78
C ALA A 30 7.34 -1.06 -4.48
N ALA A 31 6.66 0.03 -4.15
CA ALA A 31 6.95 0.82 -2.95
C ALA A 31 6.61 0.06 -1.67
N VAL A 32 5.51 -0.70 -1.64
CA VAL A 32 5.06 -1.38 -0.42
C VAL A 32 5.71 -2.75 -0.23
N LYS A 33 6.21 -3.35 -1.29
CA LYS A 33 6.76 -4.70 -1.25
C LYS A 33 7.81 -4.92 -0.16
N PRO A 34 8.79 -4.02 0.06
CA PRO A 34 9.78 -4.20 1.11
C PRO A 34 9.20 -4.20 2.53
N TYR A 35 7.99 -3.69 2.70
CA TYR A 35 7.34 -3.59 4.00
C TYR A 35 6.42 -4.76 4.31
N ILE A 36 6.26 -5.70 3.37
CA ILE A 36 5.43 -6.89 3.56
C ILE A 36 6.29 -7.99 4.17
N ASN A 37 6.12 -8.24 5.47
CA ASN A 37 6.85 -9.28 6.18
C ASN A 37 6.06 -9.75 7.40
N ASN A 38 6.58 -10.77 8.07
CA ASN A 38 5.93 -11.33 9.26
C ASN A 38 5.82 -10.29 10.37
N GLY A 39 4.62 -10.16 10.92
CA GLY A 39 4.35 -9.25 12.02
C GLY A 39 4.17 -7.80 11.57
N ALA A 40 4.29 -7.52 10.29
CA ALA A 40 4.14 -6.16 9.78
C ALA A 40 2.68 -5.73 9.76
N SER A 41 2.45 -4.44 9.95
CA SER A 41 1.15 -3.81 9.74
C SER A 41 1.30 -2.71 8.70
N ILE A 42 0.37 -2.63 7.78
CA ILE A 42 0.36 -1.57 6.76
C ILE A 42 -0.96 -0.81 6.86
N VAL A 43 -0.85 0.51 6.92
CA VAL A 43 -2.00 1.41 6.87
C VAL A 43 -1.87 2.27 5.62
N PHE A 44 -2.86 2.21 4.75
CA PHE A 44 -2.94 3.12 3.62
C PHE A 44 -3.70 4.37 4.04
N ASP A 45 -3.02 5.51 3.98
CA ASP A 45 -3.66 6.80 4.21
C ASP A 45 -4.05 7.36 2.85
N CYS A 46 -5.35 7.35 2.59
CA CYS A 46 -5.91 7.77 1.31
C CYS A 46 -6.57 9.16 1.37
N GLU A 47 -6.24 9.95 2.38
CA GLU A 47 -6.86 11.26 2.57
C GLU A 47 -6.69 12.16 1.35
N LYS A 48 -5.53 12.09 0.70
CA LYS A 48 -5.21 12.90 -0.47
C LYS A 48 -5.33 12.14 -1.78
N LEU A 49 -5.90 10.97 -1.75
CA LEU A 49 -6.13 10.17 -2.94
C LEU A 49 -7.36 10.73 -3.67
N GLU A 50 -7.17 11.12 -4.94
CA GLU A 50 -8.23 11.73 -5.73
C GLU A 50 -9.00 10.73 -6.59
N TYR A 51 -8.37 9.60 -6.90
CA TYR A 51 -8.96 8.61 -7.80
C TYR A 51 -8.28 7.26 -7.61
N ILE A 52 -9.07 6.18 -7.65
CA ILE A 52 -8.55 4.83 -7.65
C ILE A 52 -9.23 4.02 -8.76
N SER A 53 -8.44 3.36 -9.60
CA SER A 53 -8.94 2.48 -10.65
C SER A 53 -9.02 1.04 -10.13
N SER A 54 -9.59 0.15 -10.95
CA SER A 54 -9.62 -1.27 -10.63
C SER A 54 -8.20 -1.85 -10.49
N ALA A 55 -7.24 -1.35 -11.28
CA ALA A 55 -5.84 -1.78 -11.17
C ALA A 55 -5.25 -1.36 -9.81
N GLY A 56 -5.55 -0.13 -9.35
CA GLY A 56 -5.11 0.34 -8.04
C GLY A 56 -5.73 -0.45 -6.91
N LEU A 57 -7.02 -0.73 -7.00
CA LEU A 57 -7.71 -1.53 -6.01
C LEU A 57 -7.13 -2.94 -5.93
N ARG A 58 -6.72 -3.50 -7.07
CA ARG A 58 -6.09 -4.81 -7.12
C ARG A 58 -4.79 -4.84 -6.32
N VAL A 59 -3.97 -3.78 -6.40
CA VAL A 59 -2.74 -3.68 -5.62
C VAL A 59 -3.04 -3.65 -4.13
N VAL A 60 -4.04 -2.89 -3.71
CA VAL A 60 -4.45 -2.83 -2.30
C VAL A 60 -4.88 -4.21 -1.80
N LEU A 61 -5.71 -4.92 -2.57
CA LEU A 61 -6.16 -6.27 -2.20
C LEU A 61 -5.01 -7.27 -2.19
N SER A 62 -4.09 -7.16 -3.16
CA SER A 62 -2.91 -8.02 -3.23
C SER A 62 -2.02 -7.84 -2.00
N THR A 63 -1.84 -6.61 -1.57
CA THR A 63 -1.08 -6.29 -0.35
C THR A 63 -1.71 -6.96 0.86
N HIS A 64 -3.03 -6.87 0.98
CA HIS A 64 -3.76 -7.51 2.07
C HIS A 64 -3.53 -9.02 2.09
N LYS A 65 -3.61 -9.66 0.94
CA LYS A 65 -3.42 -11.12 0.83
C LYS A 65 -2.00 -11.53 1.21
N LEU A 66 -1.00 -10.78 0.77
CA LEU A 66 0.39 -11.08 1.09
C LEU A 66 0.67 -10.93 2.57
N LEU A 67 0.11 -9.90 3.21
CA LEU A 67 0.26 -9.71 4.65
C LEU A 67 -0.42 -10.82 5.43
N ALA A 68 -1.59 -11.25 5.01
CA ALA A 68 -2.29 -12.37 5.65
C ALA A 68 -1.47 -13.66 5.57
N ALA A 69 -0.83 -13.91 4.41
CA ALA A 69 0.03 -15.08 4.23
C ALA A 69 1.27 -15.03 5.10
N CYS A 70 1.73 -13.81 5.45
CA CYS A 70 2.91 -13.60 6.30
C CYS A 70 2.54 -13.32 7.76
N ALA A 71 1.30 -13.57 8.17
CA ALA A 71 0.79 -13.25 9.50
C ALA A 71 0.90 -11.75 9.83
N GLY A 72 0.83 -10.90 8.80
CA GLY A 72 0.81 -9.46 8.96
C GLY A 72 -0.60 -8.91 9.10
N GLN A 73 -0.71 -7.61 9.22
CA GLN A 73 -1.98 -6.90 9.33
C GLN A 73 -2.07 -5.79 8.29
N PHE A 74 -3.30 -5.46 7.94
CA PHE A 74 -3.55 -4.45 6.91
C PHE A 74 -4.54 -3.40 7.40
#